data_106ba42c231c29c3e4c8f245ef8bd9b4
#
_entry.id   106ba42c231c29c3e4c8f245ef8bd9b4
#
_cell.length_a   1.000
_cell.length_b   1.000
_cell.length_c   1.000
_cell.angle_alpha   90.00
_cell.angle_beta   90.00
_cell.angle_gamma   90.00
#
_symmetry.space_group_name_H-M   'P 1'
#
loop_
_entity.id
_entity.type
_entity.pdbx_description
1 polymer ?
#
loop_
_entity_poly.entity_id
_entity_poly.type
_entity_poly.pdbx_seq_one_letter_code
_entity_poly.pdbx_strand_id
1 'polypeptide(L)'
;LLAREAQRLDCNVVIHNAGVPAFGRLGAQDADAIGTVLQTNLLAPMLLTQALLPRLQSLPAAQVVFVGSVLGRIGLPGFSVYSASKFGLHGFAEALRRELQGSRVKVQTIGPRSTDTGFNDPAVRHYNQATGTAQDTPERVATEILRLLQDGAAERFLGFPEKLAVRLNGLVPQWLDGSFRRHRESLPTAVEPVSPPL
;
A
#
# COMPACT_ATOMS: atom_id res chain seq x y z
N LEU A 1 1.33 6.70 -21.99
CA LEU A 1 2.69 6.27 -22.34
C LEU A 1 2.96 4.84 -21.83
N LEU A 2 2.93 4.58 -20.50
CA LEU A 2 3.25 3.27 -19.90
C LEU A 2 2.40 2.11 -20.46
N ALA A 3 1.09 2.31 -20.61
CA ALA A 3 0.22 1.27 -21.15
C ALA A 3 0.59 0.85 -22.59
N ARG A 4 0.96 1.82 -23.43
CA ARG A 4 1.42 1.55 -24.79
C ARG A 4 2.73 0.76 -24.80
N GLU A 5 3.64 1.11 -23.91
CA GLU A 5 4.93 0.44 -23.82
C GLU A 5 4.78 -1.00 -23.29
N ALA A 6 3.96 -1.22 -22.28
CA ALA A 6 3.65 -2.56 -21.79
C ALA A 6 3.00 -3.44 -22.87
N GLN A 7 2.13 -2.86 -23.73
CA GLN A 7 1.56 -3.55 -24.87
C GLN A 7 2.61 -3.90 -25.92
N ARG A 8 3.51 -2.95 -26.23
CA ARG A 8 4.62 -3.15 -27.18
C ARG A 8 5.57 -4.27 -26.74
N LEU A 9 5.83 -4.39 -25.44
CA LEU A 9 6.71 -5.39 -24.86
C LEU A 9 6.00 -6.71 -24.53
N ASP A 10 4.74 -6.86 -24.89
CA ASP A 10 3.94 -8.07 -24.63
C ASP A 10 3.87 -8.47 -23.15
N CYS A 11 3.89 -7.50 -22.25
CA CYS A 11 3.87 -7.75 -20.81
C CYS A 11 2.58 -8.47 -20.41
N ASN A 12 2.74 -9.61 -19.74
CA ASN A 12 1.63 -10.37 -19.15
C ASN A 12 1.62 -10.33 -17.61
N VAL A 13 2.61 -9.70 -17.00
CA VAL A 13 2.69 -9.45 -15.56
C VAL A 13 2.85 -7.95 -15.32
N VAL A 14 1.96 -7.38 -14.52
CA VAL A 14 1.99 -5.98 -14.11
C VAL A 14 2.14 -5.91 -12.60
N ILE A 15 3.17 -5.22 -12.10
CA ILE A 15 3.40 -5.03 -10.67
C ILE A 15 3.29 -3.54 -10.36
N HIS A 16 2.20 -3.15 -9.71
CA HIS A 16 2.01 -1.79 -9.21
C HIS A 16 2.79 -1.60 -7.90
N ASN A 17 4.07 -1.25 -8.02
CA ASN A 17 4.97 -1.05 -6.89
C ASN A 17 5.22 0.42 -6.58
N ALA A 18 5.08 1.32 -7.55
CA ALA A 18 5.28 2.74 -7.35
C ALA A 18 4.40 3.28 -6.21
N GLY A 19 5.00 4.10 -5.35
CA GLY A 19 4.29 4.69 -4.23
C GLY A 19 5.10 5.80 -3.59
N VAL A 20 4.41 6.68 -2.88
CA VAL A 20 5.02 7.75 -2.09
C VAL A 20 4.51 7.69 -0.64
N PRO A 21 5.34 8.03 0.35
CA PRO A 21 4.95 8.05 1.75
C PRO A 21 4.08 9.27 2.08
N ALA A 22 3.35 9.19 3.20
CA ALA A 22 2.81 10.32 3.91
C ALA A 22 2.85 10.00 5.41
N PHE A 23 3.58 10.81 6.17
CA PHE A 23 3.73 10.64 7.61
C PHE A 23 3.62 11.99 8.33
N GLY A 24 2.94 11.98 9.46
CA GLY A 24 2.74 13.14 10.32
C GLY A 24 1.28 13.33 10.73
N ARG A 25 1.02 14.29 11.62
CA ARG A 25 -0.34 14.65 12.02
C ARG A 25 -1.09 15.24 10.83
N LEU A 26 -2.35 14.89 10.65
CA LEU A 26 -3.14 15.34 9.51
C LEU A 26 -3.15 16.87 9.37
N GLY A 27 -3.29 17.59 10.49
CA GLY A 27 -3.31 19.06 10.46
C GLY A 27 -2.00 19.74 10.05
N ALA A 28 -0.90 18.96 9.97
CA ALA A 28 0.41 19.45 9.51
C ALA A 28 0.76 18.98 8.09
N GLN A 29 -0.15 18.25 7.42
CA GLN A 29 0.10 17.78 6.06
C GLN A 29 -0.41 18.80 5.03
N ASP A 30 0.41 19.05 4.01
CA ASP A 30 0.04 19.92 2.90
C ASP A 30 -1.01 19.24 1.99
N ALA A 31 -1.97 20.02 1.48
CA ALA A 31 -3.05 19.52 0.64
C ALA A 31 -2.54 18.95 -0.70
N ASP A 32 -1.53 19.57 -1.30
CA ASP A 32 -0.94 19.09 -2.55
C ASP A 32 -0.19 17.77 -2.34
N ALA A 33 0.48 17.62 -1.18
CA ALA A 33 1.12 16.37 -0.79
C ALA A 33 0.07 15.26 -0.61
N ILE A 34 -1.07 15.54 0.02
CA ILE A 34 -2.21 14.61 0.14
C ILE A 34 -2.68 14.17 -1.25
N GLY A 35 -2.89 15.14 -2.17
CA GLY A 35 -3.27 14.88 -3.55
C GLY A 35 -2.25 13.97 -4.26
N THR A 36 -0.97 14.25 -4.12
CA THR A 36 0.12 13.47 -4.72
C THR A 36 0.12 12.02 -4.24
N VAL A 37 -0.10 11.80 -2.94
CA VAL A 37 -0.19 10.45 -2.37
C VAL A 37 -1.35 9.66 -2.97
N LEU A 38 -2.54 10.25 -3.03
CA LEU A 38 -3.71 9.59 -3.59
C LEU A 38 -3.57 9.33 -5.10
N GLN A 39 -3.02 10.28 -5.83
CA GLN A 39 -2.76 10.11 -7.26
C GLN A 39 -1.77 8.98 -7.53
N THR A 40 -0.65 8.95 -6.82
CA THR A 40 0.41 7.97 -7.05
C THR A 40 0.04 6.58 -6.54
N ASN A 41 -0.45 6.49 -5.30
CA ASN A 41 -0.65 5.20 -4.63
C ASN A 41 -1.97 4.52 -4.99
N LEU A 42 -2.96 5.27 -5.49
CA LEU A 42 -4.30 4.76 -5.72
C LEU A 42 -4.79 5.01 -7.15
N LEU A 43 -4.86 6.26 -7.59
CA LEU A 43 -5.46 6.59 -8.88
C LEU A 43 -4.61 6.06 -10.06
N ALA A 44 -3.30 6.23 -10.04
CA ALA A 44 -2.43 5.78 -11.11
C ALA A 44 -2.47 4.25 -11.32
N PRO A 45 -2.42 3.38 -10.29
CA PRO A 45 -2.65 1.95 -10.45
C PRO A 45 -4.01 1.61 -11.06
N MET A 46 -5.09 2.30 -10.67
CA MET A 46 -6.42 2.10 -11.21
C MET A 46 -6.46 2.40 -12.72
N LEU A 47 -5.98 3.58 -13.12
CA LEU A 47 -6.00 4.03 -14.50
C LEU A 47 -5.09 3.18 -15.40
N LEU A 48 -3.90 2.80 -14.90
CA LEU A 48 -3.00 1.95 -15.68
C LEU A 48 -3.59 0.54 -15.84
N THR A 49 -4.18 -0.02 -14.79
CA THR A 49 -4.87 -1.31 -14.87
C THR A 49 -6.03 -1.25 -15.86
N GLN A 50 -6.87 -0.21 -15.79
CA GLN A 50 -7.98 0.00 -16.73
C GLN A 50 -7.49 0.01 -18.18
N ALA A 51 -6.42 0.76 -18.46
CA ALA A 51 -5.88 0.88 -19.82
C ALA A 51 -5.25 -0.43 -20.33
N LEU A 52 -4.73 -1.30 -19.44
CA LEU A 52 -4.11 -2.56 -19.80
C LEU A 52 -5.10 -3.73 -19.85
N LEU A 53 -6.21 -3.64 -19.13
CA LEU A 53 -7.12 -4.75 -18.89
C LEU A 53 -7.62 -5.45 -20.18
N PRO A 54 -8.04 -4.75 -21.26
CA PRO A 54 -8.45 -5.41 -22.49
C PRO A 54 -7.35 -6.30 -23.09
N ARG A 55 -6.09 -5.84 -23.05
CA ARG A 55 -4.96 -6.60 -23.54
C ARG A 55 -4.67 -7.80 -22.64
N LEU A 56 -4.61 -7.60 -21.31
CA LEU A 56 -4.36 -8.68 -20.36
C LEU A 56 -5.39 -9.81 -20.46
N GLN A 57 -6.66 -9.47 -20.69
CA GLN A 57 -7.74 -10.45 -20.88
C GLN A 57 -7.60 -11.25 -22.19
N SER A 58 -6.95 -10.70 -23.21
CA SER A 58 -6.71 -11.38 -24.49
C SER A 58 -5.54 -12.39 -24.43
N LEU A 59 -4.69 -12.31 -23.41
CA LEU A 59 -3.54 -13.19 -23.25
C LEU A 59 -3.95 -14.57 -22.68
N PRO A 60 -3.15 -15.63 -22.96
CA PRO A 60 -3.40 -16.98 -22.41
C PRO A 60 -3.39 -17.01 -20.88
N ALA A 61 -2.55 -16.16 -20.26
CA ALA A 61 -2.45 -15.97 -18.82
C ALA A 61 -1.86 -14.59 -18.54
N ALA A 62 -2.42 -13.89 -17.55
CA ALA A 62 -1.89 -12.61 -17.08
C ALA A 62 -2.03 -12.46 -15.57
N GLN A 63 -1.17 -11.63 -14.97
CA GLN A 63 -1.19 -11.35 -13.53
C GLN A 63 -1.03 -9.85 -13.28
N VAL A 64 -1.83 -9.34 -12.34
CA VAL A 64 -1.70 -7.98 -11.83
C VAL A 64 -1.47 -8.03 -10.33
N VAL A 65 -0.32 -7.54 -9.88
CA VAL A 65 0.06 -7.50 -8.47
C VAL A 65 0.03 -6.07 -7.96
N PHE A 66 -0.71 -5.84 -6.90
CA PHE A 66 -0.72 -4.57 -6.19
C PHE A 66 0.15 -4.67 -4.93
N VAL A 67 1.21 -3.85 -4.87
CA VAL A 67 2.03 -3.71 -3.67
C VAL A 67 1.32 -2.75 -2.72
N GLY A 68 0.54 -3.34 -1.84
CA GLY A 68 -0.18 -2.66 -0.77
C GLY A 68 0.72 -2.34 0.43
N SER A 69 0.19 -2.55 1.61
CA SER A 69 0.87 -2.44 2.90
C SER A 69 0.01 -3.12 3.97
N VAL A 70 0.61 -3.50 5.09
CA VAL A 70 -0.13 -3.79 6.33
C VAL A 70 -1.01 -2.58 6.71
N LEU A 71 -0.54 -1.35 6.43
CA LEU A 71 -1.30 -0.12 6.63
C LEU A 71 -2.47 0.06 5.65
N GLY A 72 -2.66 -0.84 4.71
CA GLY A 72 -3.88 -0.98 3.90
C GLY A 72 -4.98 -1.81 4.58
N ARG A 73 -4.73 -2.32 5.78
CA ARG A 73 -5.68 -3.08 6.60
C ARG A 73 -5.74 -2.62 8.05
N ILE A 74 -4.72 -1.87 8.51
CA ILE A 74 -4.65 -1.30 9.86
C ILE A 74 -4.26 0.17 9.72
N GLY A 75 -5.11 1.08 10.23
CA GLY A 75 -4.78 2.50 10.32
C GLY A 75 -3.87 2.78 11.51
N LEU A 76 -2.70 3.37 11.28
CA LEU A 76 -1.82 3.80 12.37
C LEU A 76 -1.85 5.33 12.53
N PRO A 77 -1.73 5.84 13.77
CA PRO A 77 -1.50 7.26 14.00
C PRO A 77 -0.31 7.78 13.20
N GLY A 78 -0.47 8.95 12.58
CA GLY A 78 0.54 9.56 11.72
C GLY A 78 0.53 9.10 10.25
N PHE A 79 -0.20 8.06 9.92
CA PHE A 79 -0.28 7.52 8.56
C PHE A 79 -1.68 7.61 7.95
N SER A 80 -2.54 8.52 8.41
CA SER A 80 -3.95 8.58 7.97
C SER A 80 -4.11 8.65 6.45
N VAL A 81 -3.38 9.54 5.77
CA VAL A 81 -3.43 9.72 4.30
C VAL A 81 -2.83 8.51 3.58
N TYR A 82 -1.67 8.03 4.03
CA TYR A 82 -1.04 6.84 3.47
C TYR A 82 -1.93 5.61 3.62
N SER A 83 -2.47 5.39 4.83
CA SER A 83 -3.42 4.29 5.08
C SER A 83 -4.64 4.39 4.17
N ALA A 84 -5.26 5.57 4.05
CA ALA A 84 -6.39 5.77 3.15
C ALA A 84 -6.07 5.33 1.71
N SER A 85 -4.90 5.73 1.18
CA SER A 85 -4.45 5.33 -0.16
C SER A 85 -4.28 3.81 -0.30
N LYS A 86 -3.72 3.14 0.73
CA LYS A 86 -3.46 1.70 0.69
C LYS A 86 -4.71 0.86 1.00
N PHE A 87 -5.64 1.34 1.85
CA PHE A 87 -6.96 0.73 2.02
C PHE A 87 -7.76 0.81 0.71
N GLY A 88 -7.77 1.99 0.05
CA GLY A 88 -8.42 2.16 -1.25
C GLY A 88 -7.85 1.22 -2.30
N LEU A 89 -6.53 1.11 -2.41
CA LEU A 89 -5.85 0.20 -3.34
C LEU A 89 -6.23 -1.26 -3.06
N HIS A 90 -6.31 -1.64 -1.78
CA HIS A 90 -6.69 -2.98 -1.38
C HIS A 90 -8.14 -3.30 -1.74
N GLY A 91 -9.08 -2.38 -1.44
CA GLY A 91 -10.49 -2.53 -1.80
C GLY A 91 -10.69 -2.60 -3.32
N PHE A 92 -9.96 -1.77 -4.08
CA PHE A 92 -9.95 -1.83 -5.54
C PHE A 92 -9.47 -3.20 -6.05
N ALA A 93 -8.34 -3.70 -5.56
CA ALA A 93 -7.79 -4.99 -5.97
C ALA A 93 -8.75 -6.14 -5.63
N GLU A 94 -9.38 -6.09 -4.47
CA GLU A 94 -10.36 -7.10 -4.03
C GLU A 94 -11.61 -7.11 -4.93
N ALA A 95 -12.16 -5.95 -5.24
CA ALA A 95 -13.32 -5.82 -6.13
C ALA A 95 -12.96 -6.31 -7.55
N LEU A 96 -11.86 -5.83 -8.11
CA LEU A 96 -11.40 -6.21 -9.44
C LEU A 96 -11.13 -7.72 -9.55
N ARG A 97 -10.57 -8.34 -8.51
CA ARG A 97 -10.37 -9.79 -8.46
C ARG A 97 -11.69 -10.55 -8.56
N ARG A 98 -12.75 -10.04 -7.92
CA ARG A 98 -14.10 -10.63 -7.99
C ARG A 98 -14.73 -10.42 -9.37
N GLU A 99 -14.58 -9.25 -9.97
CA GLU A 99 -15.04 -8.96 -11.33
C GLU A 99 -14.40 -9.86 -12.38
N LEU A 100 -13.12 -10.20 -12.20
CA LEU A 100 -12.34 -11.00 -13.14
C LEU A 100 -12.37 -12.50 -12.82
N GLN A 101 -13.22 -12.94 -11.89
CA GLN A 101 -13.34 -14.35 -11.56
C GLN A 101 -13.74 -15.17 -12.81
N GLY A 102 -12.99 -16.25 -13.07
CA GLY A 102 -13.17 -17.07 -14.26
C GLY A 102 -12.45 -16.54 -15.52
N SER A 103 -11.83 -15.35 -15.46
CA SER A 103 -10.98 -14.84 -16.53
C SER A 103 -9.56 -15.42 -16.47
N ARG A 104 -8.75 -15.09 -17.47
CA ARG A 104 -7.32 -15.47 -17.53
C ARG A 104 -6.41 -14.49 -16.77
N VAL A 105 -6.96 -13.45 -16.14
CA VAL A 105 -6.23 -12.43 -15.40
C VAL A 105 -6.33 -12.72 -13.91
N LYS A 106 -5.20 -13.01 -13.26
CA LYS A 106 -5.13 -13.11 -11.80
C LYS A 106 -4.83 -11.76 -11.18
N VAL A 107 -5.63 -11.34 -10.22
CA VAL A 107 -5.40 -10.11 -9.44
C VAL A 107 -4.95 -10.51 -8.04
N GLN A 108 -3.80 -9.98 -7.64
CA GLN A 108 -3.10 -10.37 -6.41
C GLN A 108 -2.68 -9.14 -5.62
N THR A 109 -2.60 -9.27 -4.30
CA THR A 109 -2.17 -8.20 -3.40
C THR A 109 -1.09 -8.70 -2.45
N ILE A 110 -0.02 -7.93 -2.28
CA ILE A 110 0.94 -8.16 -1.21
C ILE A 110 0.92 -6.98 -0.25
N GLY A 111 0.89 -7.26 1.06
CA GLY A 111 0.93 -6.27 2.13
C GLY A 111 2.23 -6.38 2.93
N PRO A 112 3.33 -5.73 2.51
CA PRO A 112 4.52 -5.64 3.32
C PRO A 112 4.26 -4.82 4.59
N ARG A 113 5.01 -5.12 5.65
CA ARG A 113 5.21 -4.20 6.77
C ARG A 113 6.27 -3.16 6.40
N SER A 114 6.75 -2.35 7.34
CA SER A 114 7.83 -1.42 7.08
C SER A 114 9.01 -2.13 6.38
N THR A 115 9.50 -1.56 5.29
CA THR A 115 10.62 -2.11 4.52
C THR A 115 11.78 -1.12 4.59
N ASP A 116 12.98 -1.61 4.86
CA ASP A 116 14.18 -0.77 5.00
C ASP A 116 14.65 -0.28 3.62
N THR A 117 14.15 0.86 3.23
CA THR A 117 14.46 1.52 1.95
C THR A 117 14.49 3.04 2.13
N GLY A 118 14.91 3.76 1.09
CA GLY A 118 14.79 5.22 1.02
C GLY A 118 13.34 5.75 1.06
N PHE A 119 12.34 4.89 1.03
CA PHE A 119 10.93 5.25 1.22
C PHE A 119 10.65 5.80 2.62
N ASN A 120 11.37 5.31 3.62
CA ASN A 120 11.27 5.78 5.00
C ASN A 120 12.21 6.98 5.21
N ASP A 121 11.65 8.17 5.32
CA ASP A 121 12.41 9.36 5.69
C ASP A 121 12.95 9.29 7.14
N PRO A 122 13.79 10.23 7.58
CA PRO A 122 14.33 10.23 8.94
C PRO A 122 13.25 10.25 10.03
N ALA A 123 12.12 10.93 9.82
CA ALA A 123 11.04 11.00 10.80
C ALA A 123 10.34 9.64 10.94
N VAL A 124 10.08 8.95 9.83
CA VAL A 124 9.53 7.58 9.84
C VAL A 124 10.50 6.60 10.47
N ARG A 125 11.82 6.71 10.20
CA ARG A 125 12.83 5.86 10.84
C ARG A 125 12.86 6.05 12.35
N HIS A 126 12.84 7.31 12.82
CA HIS A 126 12.76 7.61 14.24
C HIS A 126 11.49 7.02 14.88
N TYR A 127 10.35 7.22 14.24
CA TYR A 127 9.08 6.64 14.69
C TYR A 127 9.13 5.10 14.77
N ASN A 128 9.65 4.43 13.76
CA ASN A 128 9.80 2.97 13.76
C ASN A 128 10.67 2.48 14.92
N GLN A 129 11.77 3.17 15.21
CA GLN A 129 12.64 2.87 16.35
C GLN A 129 11.90 3.08 17.68
N ALA A 130 11.23 4.22 17.84
CA ALA A 130 10.50 4.57 19.06
C ALA A 130 9.35 3.60 19.35
N THR A 131 8.68 3.08 18.32
CA THR A 131 7.54 2.15 18.45
C THR A 131 7.96 0.67 18.47
N GLY A 132 9.22 0.37 18.12
CA GLY A 132 9.69 -1.01 17.96
C GLY A 132 9.13 -1.69 16.72
N THR A 133 8.80 -0.92 15.67
CA THR A 133 8.25 -1.45 14.42
C THR A 133 9.29 -2.30 13.70
N ALA A 134 8.96 -3.57 13.49
CA ALA A 134 9.82 -4.49 12.76
C ALA A 134 9.87 -4.14 11.26
N GLN A 135 11.05 -4.29 10.66
CA GLN A 135 11.27 -4.01 9.25
C GLN A 135 11.70 -5.26 8.49
N ASP A 136 11.31 -5.34 7.22
CA ASP A 136 11.80 -6.35 6.28
C ASP A 136 12.82 -5.73 5.32
N THR A 137 13.69 -6.56 4.75
CA THR A 137 14.58 -6.11 3.68
C THR A 137 13.86 -6.09 2.33
N PRO A 138 14.28 -5.25 1.37
CA PRO A 138 13.73 -5.24 0.01
C PRO A 138 13.78 -6.61 -0.67
N GLU A 139 14.86 -7.35 -0.47
CA GLU A 139 15.08 -8.68 -1.06
C GLU A 139 14.05 -9.69 -0.54
N ARG A 140 13.70 -9.61 0.75
CA ARG A 140 12.66 -10.44 1.34
C ARG A 140 11.29 -10.13 0.71
N VAL A 141 10.96 -8.85 0.55
CA VAL A 141 9.70 -8.43 -0.08
C VAL A 141 9.66 -8.90 -1.54
N ALA A 142 10.75 -8.71 -2.30
CA ALA A 142 10.86 -9.17 -3.69
C ALA A 142 10.68 -10.69 -3.79
N THR A 143 11.31 -11.45 -2.90
CA THR A 143 11.15 -12.93 -2.84
C THR A 143 9.69 -13.32 -2.61
N GLU A 144 8.99 -12.63 -1.73
CA GLU A 144 7.58 -12.93 -1.47
C GLU A 144 6.65 -12.51 -2.62
N ILE A 145 7.01 -11.47 -3.39
CA ILE A 145 6.32 -11.14 -4.65
C ILE A 145 6.50 -12.26 -5.67
N LEU A 146 7.72 -12.77 -5.84
CA LEU A 146 7.97 -13.90 -6.74
C LEU A 146 7.17 -15.14 -6.32
N ARG A 147 7.14 -15.47 -5.05
CA ARG A 147 6.34 -16.58 -4.52
C ARG A 147 4.84 -16.38 -4.78
N LEU A 148 4.35 -15.14 -4.59
CA LEU A 148 2.95 -14.78 -4.85
C LEU A 148 2.59 -15.01 -6.33
N LEU A 149 3.46 -14.64 -7.24
CA LEU A 149 3.29 -14.89 -8.68
C LEU A 149 3.30 -16.39 -9.02
N GLN A 150 4.17 -17.16 -8.37
CA GLN A 150 4.33 -18.61 -8.62
C GLN A 150 3.15 -19.43 -8.11
N ASP A 151 2.72 -19.19 -6.88
CA ASP A 151 1.63 -19.98 -6.27
C ASP A 151 0.23 -19.44 -6.61
N GLY A 152 0.15 -18.23 -7.16
CA GLY A 152 -1.11 -17.63 -7.58
C GLY A 152 -2.06 -17.26 -6.43
N ALA A 153 -1.56 -17.16 -5.20
CA ALA A 153 -2.37 -16.75 -4.05
C ALA A 153 -2.97 -15.35 -4.28
N ALA A 154 -4.21 -15.14 -3.82
CA ALA A 154 -4.89 -13.87 -4.02
C ALA A 154 -4.33 -12.74 -3.16
N GLU A 155 -3.84 -13.07 -1.97
CA GLU A 155 -3.34 -12.09 -1.00
C GLU A 155 -2.24 -12.68 -0.13
N ARG A 156 -1.26 -11.84 0.21
CA ARG A 156 -0.19 -12.19 1.13
C ARG A 156 0.23 -10.98 1.98
N PHE A 157 0.11 -11.10 3.30
CA PHE A 157 0.69 -10.14 4.24
C PHE A 157 2.00 -10.68 4.79
N LEU A 158 2.98 -9.79 5.01
CA LEU A 158 4.27 -10.14 5.58
C LEU A 158 4.31 -9.80 7.06
N GLY A 159 5.14 -10.55 7.80
CA GLY A 159 5.36 -10.34 9.22
C GLY A 159 4.42 -11.11 10.14
N PHE A 160 4.90 -11.31 11.35
CA PHE A 160 4.16 -11.76 12.52
C PHE A 160 4.61 -10.86 13.69
N PRO A 161 3.69 -10.24 14.46
CA PRO A 161 2.26 -10.54 14.56
C PRO A 161 1.33 -9.81 13.57
N GLU A 162 1.83 -9.06 12.60
CA GLU A 162 1.05 -8.19 11.71
C GLU A 162 -0.07 -8.95 10.98
N LYS A 163 0.19 -10.18 10.53
CA LYS A 163 -0.84 -11.04 9.90
C LYS A 163 -2.06 -11.29 10.80
N LEU A 164 -1.82 -11.45 12.08
CA LEU A 164 -2.90 -11.64 13.07
C LEU A 164 -3.62 -10.32 13.32
N ALA A 165 -2.87 -9.22 13.50
CA ALA A 165 -3.41 -7.91 13.73
C ALA A 165 -4.32 -7.43 12.57
N VAL A 166 -3.94 -7.70 11.31
CA VAL A 166 -4.77 -7.42 10.13
C VAL A 166 -6.13 -8.13 10.23
N ARG A 167 -6.14 -9.41 10.62
CA ARG A 167 -7.39 -10.18 10.76
C ARG A 167 -8.26 -9.66 11.91
N LEU A 168 -7.65 -9.37 13.05
CA LEU A 168 -8.35 -8.82 14.21
C LEU A 168 -8.92 -7.43 13.91
N ASN A 169 -8.16 -6.57 13.25
CA ASN A 169 -8.63 -5.25 12.84
C ASN A 169 -9.82 -5.33 11.88
N GLY A 170 -9.88 -6.34 11.04
CA GLY A 170 -11.03 -6.57 10.15
C GLY A 170 -12.32 -7.01 10.86
N LEU A 171 -12.20 -7.56 12.07
CA LEU A 171 -13.34 -8.02 12.86
C LEU A 171 -13.77 -7.02 13.94
N VAL A 172 -12.81 -6.46 14.66
CA VAL A 172 -13.04 -5.64 15.87
C VAL A 172 -12.03 -4.49 15.95
N PRO A 173 -12.03 -3.54 14.99
CA PRO A 173 -11.01 -2.50 14.90
C PRO A 173 -10.90 -1.65 16.16
N GLN A 174 -12.02 -1.36 16.82
CA GLN A 174 -12.05 -0.52 18.02
C GLN A 174 -11.29 -1.11 19.22
N TRP A 175 -11.12 -2.43 19.28
CA TRP A 175 -10.36 -3.08 20.35
C TRP A 175 -8.87 -2.76 20.27
N LEU A 176 -8.39 -2.39 19.09
CA LEU A 176 -6.99 -2.04 18.87
C LEU A 176 -6.68 -0.57 19.17
N ASP A 177 -7.69 0.32 19.29
CA ASP A 177 -7.48 1.76 19.46
C ASP A 177 -6.62 2.10 20.69
N GLY A 178 -6.82 1.37 21.79
CA GLY A 178 -6.03 1.52 23.01
C GLY A 178 -4.56 1.11 22.87
N SER A 179 -4.27 0.17 21.98
CA SER A 179 -2.91 -0.36 21.78
C SER A 179 -1.97 0.62 21.07
N PHE A 180 -2.52 1.65 20.40
CA PHE A 180 -1.74 2.63 19.62
C PHE A 180 -1.31 3.87 20.43
N ARG A 181 -1.36 3.84 21.78
CA ARG A 181 -0.93 4.95 22.63
C ARG A 181 0.52 5.36 22.34
N ARG A 182 1.45 4.39 22.35
CA ARG A 182 2.87 4.62 22.06
C ARG A 182 3.06 5.24 20.66
N HIS A 183 2.31 4.79 19.67
CA HIS A 183 2.32 5.35 18.31
C HIS A 183 1.89 6.82 18.29
N ARG A 184 0.84 7.21 19.05
CA ARG A 184 0.40 8.60 19.13
C ARG A 184 1.43 9.51 19.83
N GLU A 185 2.06 9.01 20.88
CA GLU A 185 3.07 9.74 21.65
C GLU A 185 4.38 9.93 20.88
N SER A 186 4.68 9.04 19.92
CA SER A 186 5.88 9.12 19.06
C SER A 186 5.69 10.00 17.82
N LEU A 187 4.52 10.60 17.62
CA LEU A 187 4.30 11.50 16.49
C LEU A 187 5.08 12.81 16.69
N PRO A 188 5.63 13.39 15.61
CA PRO A 188 6.22 14.72 15.66
C PRO A 188 5.24 15.73 16.28
N THR A 189 5.77 16.64 17.10
CA THR A 189 4.99 17.78 17.60
C THR A 189 4.51 18.58 16.39
N ALA A 190 3.21 18.93 16.35
CA ALA A 190 2.70 19.77 15.27
C ALA A 190 3.51 21.06 15.23
N VAL A 191 4.10 21.37 14.07
CA VAL A 191 4.55 22.73 13.79
C VAL A 191 3.30 23.58 13.83
N GLU A 192 3.29 24.67 14.61
CA GLU A 192 2.16 25.60 14.63
C GLU A 192 1.79 25.98 13.20
N PRO A 193 0.50 25.96 12.83
CA PRO A 193 0.10 26.36 11.50
C PRO A 193 0.62 27.79 11.26
N VAL A 194 1.40 27.95 10.19
CA VAL A 194 1.76 29.27 9.70
C VAL A 194 0.43 29.95 9.39
N SER A 195 0.09 30.98 10.20
CA SER A 195 -1.12 31.78 9.97
C SER A 195 -1.07 32.27 8.52
N PRO A 196 -2.16 32.12 7.74
CA PRO A 196 -2.19 32.67 6.40
C PRO A 196 -1.90 34.17 6.47
N PRO A 197 -1.14 34.74 5.55
CA PRO A 197 -0.96 36.18 5.49
C PRO A 197 -2.31 36.86 5.31
N LEU A 198 -2.58 37.89 6.14
CA LEU A 198 -3.79 38.72 6.11
C LEU A 198 -3.94 39.42 4.77
#